data_6ce6a7af5f9ae3f0e932c9bda4487463
#
_entry.id   6ce6a7af5f9ae3f0e932c9bda4487463
#
_cell.length_a   1.000
_cell.length_b   1.000
_cell.length_c   1.000
_cell.angle_alpha   90.00
_cell.angle_beta   90.00
_cell.angle_gamma   90.00
#
_symmetry.space_group_name_H-M   'P 1'
#
loop_
_entity.id
_entity.type
_entity.pdbx_description
1 polymer ?
#
loop_
_entity_poly.entity_id
_entity_poly.type
_entity_poly.pdbx_seq_one_letter_code
_entity_poly.pdbx_strand_id
1 'polypeptide(L)'
;MMMQAAIPRRIKVALFCMAFFVPIGPGAALAQSGSAGGSIGNDEKSLSGSREAPRAVEPSKPARGRKPEAEAPRRAARKGSSDGGGGNFDGAWIVHAVGATCGTSTERLVITGGRIAGELSSGQVSPNGSTTSGGSVSGLSWNSSGRFSGRSGSGSFVRSDGCAGRWTASKQ
;
A
#
# COMPACT_ATOMS: atom_id res chain seq x y z
N MET A 1 40.84 44.85 -31.72
CA MET A 1 39.67 44.72 -30.78
C MET A 1 39.99 43.66 -29.76
N MET A 2 40.24 44.08 -28.53
CA MET A 2 40.78 43.25 -27.45
C MET A 2 39.64 42.54 -26.72
N MET A 3 39.71 41.20 -26.67
CA MET A 3 38.85 40.35 -25.84
C MET A 3 39.40 40.39 -24.41
N GLN A 4 38.60 40.86 -23.46
CA GLN A 4 38.92 40.77 -22.04
C GLN A 4 38.36 39.48 -21.48
N ALA A 5 39.26 38.64 -20.97
CA ALA A 5 38.95 37.43 -20.26
C ALA A 5 38.54 37.73 -18.81
N ALA A 6 37.38 37.28 -18.42
CA ALA A 6 36.89 37.39 -17.05
C ALA A 6 37.52 36.31 -16.15
N ILE A 7 38.11 36.78 -15.04
CA ILE A 7 38.77 35.95 -14.02
C ILE A 7 37.72 35.34 -13.08
N PRO A 8 37.75 34.01 -12.82
CA PRO A 8 36.83 33.40 -11.87
C PRO A 8 37.21 33.71 -10.40
N ARG A 9 36.27 34.26 -9.68
CA ARG A 9 36.36 34.52 -8.24
C ARG A 9 36.50 33.19 -7.47
N ARG A 10 37.63 32.99 -6.80
CA ARG A 10 37.89 31.86 -5.89
C ARG A 10 37.03 32.02 -4.64
N ILE A 11 36.04 31.13 -4.46
CA ILE A 11 35.27 31.00 -3.25
C ILE A 11 36.13 30.26 -2.23
N LYS A 12 36.53 30.96 -1.16
CA LYS A 12 37.19 30.36 0.01
C LYS A 12 36.11 29.65 0.83
N VAL A 13 36.11 28.34 0.79
CA VAL A 13 35.31 27.46 1.70
C VAL A 13 36.02 27.48 3.04
N ALA A 14 35.43 28.14 4.02
CA ALA A 14 35.85 28.03 5.42
C ALA A 14 35.28 26.74 6.00
N LEU A 15 36.17 25.82 6.31
CA LEU A 15 35.85 24.57 7.01
C LEU A 15 35.57 24.88 8.47
N PHE A 16 34.32 24.88 8.91
CA PHE A 16 33.95 25.06 10.31
C PHE A 16 33.68 23.65 10.90
N CYS A 17 34.71 23.08 11.52
CA CYS A 17 34.56 21.88 12.31
C CYS A 17 33.90 22.22 13.65
N MET A 18 32.59 22.03 13.77
CA MET A 18 31.90 22.00 15.08
C MET A 18 31.82 20.57 15.56
N ALA A 19 32.65 20.25 16.52
CA ALA A 19 32.56 19.02 17.30
C ALA A 19 31.33 19.10 18.22
N PHE A 20 30.28 18.39 17.92
CA PHE A 20 29.16 18.19 18.85
C PHE A 20 29.45 16.99 19.74
N PHE A 21 29.78 17.30 21.00
CA PHE A 21 29.77 16.34 22.10
C PHE A 21 28.34 15.97 22.43
N VAL A 22 27.93 14.73 22.16
CA VAL A 22 26.68 14.15 22.61
C VAL A 22 26.91 13.44 23.94
N PRO A 23 26.26 13.85 25.05
CA PRO A 23 26.28 13.09 26.28
C PRO A 23 25.38 11.85 26.15
N ILE A 24 25.98 10.68 26.32
CA ILE A 24 25.28 9.40 26.43
C ILE A 24 24.67 9.33 27.83
N GLY A 25 23.34 9.55 27.91
CA GLY A 25 22.59 9.28 29.13
C GLY A 25 22.11 7.82 29.16
N PRO A 26 22.20 7.11 30.30
CA PRO A 26 21.63 5.78 30.43
C PRO A 26 20.10 5.87 30.62
N GLY A 27 19.36 5.65 29.56
CA GLY A 27 17.91 5.53 29.59
C GLY A 27 17.48 4.13 30.00
N ALA A 28 16.80 4.04 31.14
CA ALA A 28 16.27 2.81 31.71
C ALA A 28 15.28 2.11 30.76
N ALA A 29 15.52 0.83 30.53
CA ALA A 29 14.60 -0.07 29.86
C ALA A 29 13.43 -0.38 30.81
N LEU A 30 12.23 0.09 30.50
CA LEU A 30 11.00 -0.38 31.12
C LEU A 30 10.49 -1.57 30.30
N ALA A 31 10.74 -2.75 30.81
CA ALA A 31 10.10 -3.97 30.35
C ALA A 31 8.63 -3.96 30.79
N GLN A 32 7.70 -3.82 29.86
CA GLN A 32 6.30 -4.11 30.09
C GLN A 32 6.01 -5.55 29.72
N SER A 33 6.00 -6.41 30.73
CA SER A 33 5.42 -7.73 30.66
C SER A 33 3.89 -7.61 30.79
N GLY A 34 3.19 -7.67 29.68
CA GLY A 34 1.74 -7.79 29.60
C GLY A 34 1.37 -9.22 29.30
N SER A 35 1.22 -10.07 30.32
CA SER A 35 0.57 -11.37 30.19
C SER A 35 -0.93 -11.18 30.30
N ALA A 36 -1.64 -11.32 29.20
CA ALA A 36 -3.08 -11.49 29.19
C ALA A 36 -3.38 -12.97 28.91
N GLY A 37 -3.37 -13.78 29.96
CA GLY A 37 -3.95 -15.11 29.96
C GLY A 37 -5.46 -15.02 29.96
N GLY A 38 -6.11 -15.26 28.82
CA GLY A 38 -7.53 -15.50 28.71
C GLY A 38 -7.79 -17.00 28.61
N SER A 39 -7.99 -17.65 29.75
CA SER A 39 -8.49 -19.02 29.84
C SER A 39 -9.99 -18.99 29.62
N ILE A 40 -10.45 -19.49 28.48
CA ILE A 40 -11.88 -19.75 28.26
C ILE A 40 -12.16 -21.16 28.77
N GLY A 41 -12.80 -21.22 29.94
CA GLY A 41 -13.30 -22.44 30.53
C GLY A 41 -14.40 -23.05 29.68
N ASN A 42 -14.20 -24.28 29.25
CA ASN A 42 -15.27 -25.15 28.79
C ASN A 42 -16.03 -25.67 30.00
N ASP A 43 -17.20 -25.11 30.24
CA ASP A 43 -18.15 -25.72 31.14
C ASP A 43 -18.89 -26.87 30.43
N GLU A 44 -18.45 -28.07 30.73
CA GLU A 44 -19.18 -29.28 30.44
C GLU A 44 -20.48 -29.29 31.26
N LYS A 45 -21.62 -29.04 30.66
CA LYS A 45 -22.91 -29.43 31.22
C LYS A 45 -23.40 -30.68 30.57
N SER A 46 -23.08 -31.79 31.21
CA SER A 46 -23.82 -33.03 31.10
C SER A 46 -25.26 -32.82 31.55
N LEU A 47 -26.21 -33.03 30.68
CA LEU A 47 -27.58 -33.34 31.08
C LEU A 47 -28.02 -34.61 30.37
N SER A 48 -28.08 -35.63 31.17
CA SER A 48 -28.76 -36.88 30.91
C SER A 48 -30.24 -36.67 30.60
N GLY A 49 -30.75 -37.53 29.74
CA GLY A 49 -32.18 -37.81 29.77
C GLY A 49 -32.79 -38.20 28.45
N SER A 50 -33.09 -39.48 28.42
CA SER A 50 -34.20 -40.11 27.75
C SER A 50 -33.89 -40.88 26.47
N ARG A 51 -33.80 -42.18 26.74
CA ARG A 51 -33.98 -43.24 25.75
C ARG A 51 -35.40 -43.18 25.21
N GLU A 52 -35.55 -43.08 23.90
CA GLU A 52 -36.79 -43.41 23.21
C GLU A 52 -36.51 -44.46 22.13
N ALA A 53 -37.39 -45.47 22.08
CA ALA A 53 -37.23 -46.72 21.41
C ALA A 53 -37.15 -46.62 19.86
N PRO A 54 -36.58 -47.63 19.20
CA PRO A 54 -36.41 -47.60 17.74
C PRO A 54 -37.75 -47.85 17.06
N ARG A 55 -38.15 -46.91 16.21
CA ARG A 55 -39.26 -47.08 15.26
C ARG A 55 -38.79 -47.90 14.07
N ALA A 56 -39.63 -48.89 13.76
CA ALA A 56 -39.49 -49.81 12.64
C ALA A 56 -39.27 -49.08 11.30
N VAL A 57 -38.32 -49.61 10.55
CA VAL A 57 -37.99 -49.16 9.21
C VAL A 57 -38.95 -49.81 8.24
N GLU A 58 -39.80 -49.02 7.59
CA GLU A 58 -40.61 -49.46 6.45
C GLU A 58 -39.74 -49.40 5.18
N PRO A 59 -39.80 -50.42 4.31
CA PRO A 59 -38.94 -50.47 3.12
C PRO A 59 -39.47 -49.51 2.05
N SER A 60 -38.70 -48.50 1.78
CA SER A 60 -38.95 -47.53 0.70
C SER A 60 -38.71 -48.18 -0.67
N LYS A 61 -39.71 -48.05 -1.52
CA LYS A 61 -39.84 -48.45 -2.91
C LYS A 61 -38.67 -47.95 -3.76
N PRO A 62 -38.13 -48.72 -4.70
CA PRO A 62 -37.02 -48.33 -5.54
C PRO A 62 -37.44 -47.17 -6.48
N ALA A 63 -36.73 -46.05 -6.38
CA ALA A 63 -36.88 -44.91 -7.27
C ALA A 63 -36.33 -45.22 -8.66
N ARG A 64 -37.16 -45.02 -9.67
CA ARG A 64 -36.84 -45.16 -11.08
C ARG A 64 -35.56 -44.39 -11.44
N GLY A 65 -34.68 -45.08 -12.20
CA GLY A 65 -33.47 -44.54 -12.75
C GLY A 65 -33.72 -43.25 -13.54
N ARG A 66 -33.07 -42.18 -13.12
CA ARG A 66 -32.96 -40.98 -13.93
C ARG A 66 -31.95 -41.24 -15.04
N LYS A 67 -32.44 -41.08 -16.28
CA LYS A 67 -31.68 -41.02 -17.51
C LYS A 67 -30.53 -40.03 -17.36
N PRO A 68 -29.31 -40.34 -17.82
CA PRO A 68 -28.22 -39.37 -17.81
C PRO A 68 -28.60 -38.21 -18.70
N GLU A 69 -28.75 -37.03 -18.10
CA GLU A 69 -28.89 -35.79 -18.81
C GLU A 69 -27.55 -35.46 -19.44
N ALA A 70 -27.56 -35.22 -20.75
CA ALA A 70 -26.38 -34.92 -21.53
C ALA A 70 -25.64 -33.74 -20.92
N GLU A 71 -24.37 -34.00 -20.59
CA GLU A 71 -23.44 -33.01 -20.08
C GLU A 71 -23.36 -31.83 -21.08
N ALA A 72 -23.94 -30.70 -20.71
CA ALA A 72 -23.79 -29.46 -21.47
C ALA A 72 -22.28 -29.14 -21.54
N PRO A 73 -21.77 -28.72 -22.71
CA PRO A 73 -20.35 -28.41 -22.84
C PRO A 73 -19.98 -27.36 -21.79
N ARG A 74 -19.04 -27.72 -20.92
CA ARG A 74 -18.43 -26.81 -19.95
C ARG A 74 -17.91 -25.63 -20.76
N ARG A 75 -18.63 -24.52 -20.68
CA ARG A 75 -18.12 -23.23 -21.16
C ARG A 75 -16.76 -23.09 -20.51
N ALA A 76 -15.72 -23.09 -21.35
CA ALA A 76 -14.38 -22.75 -20.90
C ALA A 76 -14.52 -21.49 -20.04
N ALA A 77 -14.12 -21.64 -18.77
CA ALA A 77 -14.07 -20.50 -17.87
C ALA A 77 -13.26 -19.44 -18.61
N ARG A 78 -13.93 -18.44 -19.13
CA ARG A 78 -13.28 -17.21 -19.51
C ARG A 78 -12.51 -16.84 -18.27
N LYS A 79 -11.18 -16.85 -18.39
CA LYS A 79 -10.27 -16.29 -17.43
C LYS A 79 -10.80 -14.88 -17.19
N GLY A 80 -11.69 -14.76 -16.20
CA GLY A 80 -12.31 -13.51 -15.84
C GLY A 80 -11.15 -12.59 -15.52
N SER A 81 -11.01 -11.55 -16.30
CA SER A 81 -10.48 -10.32 -15.76
C SER A 81 -11.21 -10.18 -14.44
N SER A 82 -10.47 -10.26 -13.35
CA SER A 82 -11.01 -9.97 -12.04
C SER A 82 -11.36 -8.49 -12.03
N ASP A 83 -12.54 -8.20 -12.58
CA ASP A 83 -13.25 -6.94 -12.47
C ASP A 83 -13.89 -6.87 -11.08
N GLY A 84 -13.11 -7.30 -10.11
CA GLY A 84 -13.37 -7.03 -8.72
C GLY A 84 -12.86 -5.63 -8.44
N GLY A 85 -13.72 -4.60 -8.58
CA GLY A 85 -13.69 -3.26 -8.00
C GLY A 85 -12.37 -2.54 -7.69
N GLY A 86 -11.24 -3.10 -8.03
CA GLY A 86 -9.92 -2.52 -7.95
C GLY A 86 -9.54 -1.96 -9.30
N GLY A 87 -9.44 -0.64 -9.42
CA GLY A 87 -9.06 0.01 -10.66
C GLY A 87 -7.71 -0.55 -11.15
N ASN A 88 -7.62 -0.91 -12.43
CA ASN A 88 -6.36 -1.21 -13.07
C ASN A 88 -5.57 0.09 -13.23
N PHE A 89 -4.67 0.35 -12.29
CA PHE A 89 -3.83 1.54 -12.29
C PHE A 89 -2.52 1.33 -13.06
N ASP A 90 -2.25 0.13 -13.55
CA ASP A 90 -1.02 -0.20 -14.27
C ASP A 90 -0.84 0.68 -15.51
N GLY A 91 0.38 1.10 -15.75
CA GLY A 91 0.78 1.94 -16.88
C GLY A 91 1.62 3.13 -16.48
N ALA A 92 1.90 3.99 -17.47
CA ALA A 92 2.67 5.21 -17.29
C ALA A 92 1.79 6.36 -16.77
N TRP A 93 2.35 7.16 -15.88
CA TRP A 93 1.70 8.28 -15.23
C TRP A 93 2.62 9.50 -15.18
N ILE A 94 2.02 10.68 -15.23
CA ILE A 94 2.70 11.94 -14.92
C ILE A 94 2.09 12.48 -13.64
N VAL A 95 2.97 12.84 -12.69
CA VAL A 95 2.61 13.46 -11.42
C VAL A 95 3.09 14.89 -11.40
N HIS A 96 2.21 15.80 -11.05
CA HIS A 96 2.53 17.21 -10.79
C HIS A 96 2.32 17.49 -9.31
N ALA A 97 3.34 17.97 -8.64
CA ALA A 97 3.28 18.34 -7.24
C ALA A 97 3.48 19.85 -7.08
N VAL A 98 2.69 20.45 -6.19
CA VAL A 98 2.73 21.87 -5.85
C VAL A 98 2.89 21.99 -4.34
N GLY A 99 4.02 22.51 -3.91
CA GLY A 99 4.31 22.79 -2.52
C GLY A 99 3.97 24.22 -2.12
N ALA A 100 3.54 24.40 -0.88
CA ALA A 100 3.18 25.73 -0.37
C ALA A 100 4.37 26.70 -0.37
N THR A 101 5.57 26.18 -0.08
CA THR A 101 6.81 26.99 0.04
C THR A 101 7.98 26.44 -0.78
N CYS A 102 7.82 25.27 -1.40
CA CYS A 102 8.91 24.57 -2.09
C CYS A 102 8.71 24.44 -3.62
N GLY A 103 7.79 25.23 -4.17
CA GLY A 103 7.58 25.33 -5.62
C GLY A 103 6.84 24.11 -6.20
N THR A 104 7.05 23.88 -7.49
CA THR A 104 6.40 22.83 -8.26
C THR A 104 7.41 21.81 -8.75
N SER A 105 6.98 20.56 -8.89
CA SER A 105 7.76 19.50 -9.54
C SER A 105 6.88 18.61 -10.41
N THR A 106 7.51 17.96 -11.37
CA THR A 106 6.85 16.98 -12.25
C THR A 106 7.70 15.74 -12.31
N GLU A 107 7.07 14.58 -12.16
CA GLU A 107 7.74 13.28 -12.24
C GLU A 107 6.95 12.34 -13.13
N ARG A 108 7.68 11.50 -13.89
CA ARG A 108 7.10 10.35 -14.58
C ARG A 108 7.28 9.12 -13.73
N LEU A 109 6.23 8.32 -13.63
CA LEU A 109 6.28 7.05 -12.93
C LEU A 109 5.51 5.97 -13.68
N VAL A 110 5.80 4.73 -13.35
CA VAL A 110 5.10 3.55 -13.85
C VAL A 110 4.48 2.83 -12.67
N ILE A 111 3.23 2.40 -12.85
CA ILE A 111 2.55 1.51 -11.90
C ILE A 111 2.47 0.14 -12.56
N THR A 112 2.88 -0.90 -11.84
CA THR A 112 2.80 -2.30 -12.29
C THR A 112 2.44 -3.19 -11.12
N GLY A 113 1.32 -3.91 -11.22
CA GLY A 113 0.84 -4.79 -10.15
C GLY A 113 0.65 -4.07 -8.81
N GLY A 114 0.23 -2.80 -8.84
CA GLY A 114 0.07 -1.96 -7.66
C GLY A 114 1.37 -1.40 -7.07
N ARG A 115 2.53 -1.61 -7.72
CA ARG A 115 3.81 -0.99 -7.34
C ARG A 115 4.04 0.28 -8.14
N ILE A 116 4.44 1.33 -7.46
CA ILE A 116 4.86 2.60 -8.05
C ILE A 116 6.38 2.58 -8.17
N ALA A 117 6.89 2.91 -9.37
CA ALA A 117 8.30 3.12 -9.64
C ALA A 117 8.46 4.40 -10.48
N GLY A 118 9.10 5.40 -9.92
CA GLY A 118 9.53 6.63 -10.56
C GLY A 118 11.05 6.78 -10.50
N GLU A 119 11.56 7.87 -11.04
CA GLU A 119 12.98 8.20 -10.97
C GLU A 119 13.41 8.51 -9.54
N LEU A 120 12.57 9.25 -8.81
CA LEU A 120 12.83 9.72 -7.45
C LEU A 120 11.89 9.11 -6.42
N SER A 121 10.76 8.56 -6.85
CA SER A 121 9.69 8.05 -5.99
C SER A 121 9.49 6.56 -6.15
N SER A 122 9.13 5.92 -5.04
CA SER A 122 8.63 4.55 -5.03
C SER A 122 7.45 4.41 -4.07
N GLY A 123 6.62 3.39 -4.25
CA GLY A 123 5.45 3.22 -3.39
C GLY A 123 4.50 2.12 -3.84
N GLN A 124 3.27 2.21 -3.36
CA GLN A 124 2.23 1.23 -3.62
C GLN A 124 0.87 1.88 -3.85
N VAL A 125 0.06 1.22 -4.69
CA VAL A 125 -1.36 1.52 -4.90
C VAL A 125 -2.16 0.27 -4.55
N SER A 126 -3.07 0.41 -3.62
CA SER A 126 -4.00 -0.67 -3.27
C SER A 126 -5.08 -0.83 -4.34
N PRO A 127 -5.75 -1.99 -4.44
CA PRO A 127 -6.83 -2.21 -5.41
C PRO A 127 -7.97 -1.18 -5.35
N ASN A 128 -8.23 -0.60 -4.18
CA ASN A 128 -9.22 0.48 -4.01
C ASN A 128 -8.70 1.87 -4.42
N GLY A 129 -7.47 1.96 -4.94
CA GLY A 129 -6.83 3.20 -5.35
C GLY A 129 -6.09 3.97 -4.26
N SER A 130 -6.18 3.60 -2.99
CA SER A 130 -5.38 4.23 -1.94
C SER A 130 -3.90 4.05 -2.22
N THR A 131 -3.13 5.12 -2.08
CA THR A 131 -1.69 5.10 -2.39
C THR A 131 -0.87 5.73 -1.28
N THR A 132 0.31 5.15 -1.10
CA THR A 132 1.41 5.72 -0.32
C THR A 132 2.69 5.62 -1.15
N SER A 133 3.45 6.68 -1.19
CA SER A 133 4.75 6.71 -1.86
C SER A 133 5.70 7.67 -1.15
N GLY A 134 6.96 7.56 -1.47
CA GLY A 134 7.98 8.43 -0.93
C GLY A 134 9.27 8.33 -1.73
N GLY A 135 10.21 9.18 -1.39
CA GLY A 135 11.51 9.22 -2.04
C GLY A 135 12.47 10.12 -1.32
N SER A 136 13.67 10.21 -1.88
CA SER A 136 14.70 11.12 -1.39
C SER A 136 15.63 11.57 -2.50
N VAL A 137 16.11 12.79 -2.42
CA VAL A 137 17.12 13.35 -3.31
C VAL A 137 17.93 14.42 -2.58
N SER A 138 19.24 14.38 -2.69
CA SER A 138 20.14 15.38 -2.13
C SER A 138 19.89 15.71 -0.64
N GLY A 139 19.60 14.67 0.18
CA GLY A 139 19.35 14.83 1.61
C GLY A 139 17.93 15.27 1.98
N LEU A 140 17.08 15.59 1.01
CA LEU A 140 15.64 15.82 1.22
C LEU A 140 14.88 14.52 1.01
N SER A 141 13.95 14.21 1.90
CA SER A 141 13.01 13.09 1.76
C SER A 141 11.57 13.58 1.82
N TRP A 142 10.67 12.80 1.26
CA TRP A 142 9.24 13.09 1.33
C TRP A 142 8.42 11.82 1.46
N ASN A 143 7.24 11.98 2.03
CA ASN A 143 6.19 10.98 2.04
C ASN A 143 4.94 11.58 1.40
N SER A 144 4.23 10.79 0.63
CA SER A 144 2.98 11.18 0.01
C SER A 144 1.90 10.14 0.21
N SER A 145 0.67 10.60 0.26
CA SER A 145 -0.52 9.76 0.35
C SER A 145 -1.64 10.34 -0.51
N GLY A 146 -2.56 9.49 -0.94
CA GLY A 146 -3.67 9.94 -1.78
C GLY A 146 -4.46 8.79 -2.36
N ARG A 147 -5.09 9.06 -3.51
CA ARG A 147 -5.93 8.08 -4.20
C ARG A 147 -5.83 8.22 -5.70
N PHE A 148 -5.74 7.08 -6.38
CA PHE A 148 -5.96 6.95 -7.82
C PHE A 148 -7.42 6.56 -8.09
N SER A 149 -7.99 7.08 -9.17
CA SER A 149 -9.33 6.77 -9.65
C SER A 149 -9.36 6.85 -11.17
N GLY A 150 -9.63 5.73 -11.84
CA GLY A 150 -9.61 5.66 -13.29
C GLY A 150 -8.27 6.10 -13.90
N ARG A 151 -8.27 7.21 -14.59
CA ARG A 151 -7.09 7.79 -15.26
C ARG A 151 -6.50 9.00 -14.53
N SER A 152 -6.93 9.30 -13.32
CA SER A 152 -6.48 10.42 -12.51
C SER A 152 -6.08 9.99 -11.11
N GLY A 153 -5.30 10.82 -10.42
CA GLY A 153 -4.96 10.66 -9.02
C GLY A 153 -4.73 12.00 -8.36
N SER A 154 -4.87 12.03 -7.04
CA SER A 154 -4.56 13.23 -6.25
C SER A 154 -4.24 12.87 -4.80
N GLY A 155 -3.55 13.78 -4.14
CA GLY A 155 -3.18 13.59 -2.74
C GLY A 155 -2.37 14.73 -2.18
N SER A 156 -1.68 14.44 -1.09
CA SER A 156 -0.81 15.38 -0.40
C SER A 156 0.57 14.76 -0.16
N PHE A 157 1.55 15.61 0.09
CA PHE A 157 2.89 15.21 0.49
C PHE A 157 3.43 16.10 1.59
N VAL A 158 4.41 15.57 2.31
CA VAL A 158 5.21 16.28 3.30
C VAL A 158 6.67 15.95 3.08
N ARG A 159 7.54 16.96 3.10
CA ARG A 159 9.00 16.83 2.98
C ARG A 159 9.69 17.03 4.32
N SER A 160 10.92 16.51 4.42
CA SER A 160 11.75 16.59 5.64
C SER A 160 12.16 18.01 6.04
N ASP A 161 12.11 18.96 5.12
CA ASP A 161 12.38 20.38 5.39
C ASP A 161 11.13 21.17 5.84
N GLY A 162 10.02 20.46 6.11
CA GLY A 162 8.76 21.06 6.56
C GLY A 162 7.86 21.54 5.42
N CYS A 163 8.29 21.47 4.16
CA CYS A 163 7.39 21.80 3.06
C CYS A 163 6.28 20.73 2.92
N ALA A 164 5.05 21.19 2.77
CA ALA A 164 3.89 20.37 2.47
C ALA A 164 3.18 20.88 1.22
N GLY A 165 2.45 19.99 0.55
CA GLY A 165 1.74 20.37 -0.67
C GLY A 165 0.76 19.31 -1.14
N ARG A 166 0.29 19.51 -2.36
CA ARG A 166 -0.63 18.63 -3.05
C ARG A 166 -0.02 18.10 -4.34
N TRP A 167 -0.45 16.93 -4.74
CA TRP A 167 -0.09 16.37 -6.03
C TRP A 167 -1.33 15.93 -6.81
N THR A 168 -1.21 15.97 -8.12
CA THR A 168 -2.18 15.39 -9.07
C THR A 168 -1.44 14.47 -10.02
N ALA A 169 -2.11 13.44 -10.51
CA ALA A 169 -1.57 12.48 -11.46
C ALA A 169 -2.52 12.24 -12.61
N SER A 170 -1.97 12.02 -13.81
CA SER A 170 -2.71 11.64 -15.01
C SER A 170 -2.05 10.44 -15.70
N LYS A 171 -2.87 9.47 -16.09
CA LYS A 171 -2.45 8.29 -16.85
C LYS A 171 -2.21 8.68 -18.31
N GLN A 172 -1.13 8.19 -18.87
CA GLN A 172 -0.72 8.44 -20.27
C GLN A 172 -1.33 7.40 -21.20
#